data_35e4f34e249189eb8f7555b77fd0ccd3
#
_entry.id   35e4f34e249189eb8f7555b77fd0ccd3
#
_cell.length_a   1.000
_cell.length_b   1.000
_cell.length_c   1.000
_cell.angle_alpha   90.00
_cell.angle_beta   90.00
_cell.angle_gamma   90.00
#
_symmetry.space_group_name_H-M   'P 1'
#
loop_
_entity.id
_entity.type
_entity.pdbx_description
1 polymer ?
#
loop_
_entity_poly.entity_id
_entity_poly.type
_entity_poly.pdbx_seq_one_letter_code
_entity_poly.pdbx_strand_id
1 'polypeptide(L)'
;MKNILVSILVLASMIACTSKQTTTEGEDPNMVLFRENSKVVEAAFKAFSKKDLKEFATYQADSIKVHGAQFGGKDINKAEMLERSAIFFKLINNVNVKVTLLPGVDEVTLKPDGSVRAYVIWSADFVNNAPKTDLKSYFSFKLDKDHKVYDHDEYYDVSGWFQVASAAPAK
;
A
#
# COMPACT_ATOMS: atom_id res chain seq x y z
N MET A 1 -34.49 70.06 47.26
CA MET A 1 -34.23 69.64 45.91
C MET A 1 -33.05 68.65 45.99
N LYS A 2 -33.32 67.37 46.00
CA LYS A 2 -32.34 66.37 46.29
C LYS A 2 -31.95 65.68 44.95
N ASN A 3 -30.70 65.80 44.59
CA ASN A 3 -30.13 65.04 43.43
C ASN A 3 -29.79 63.67 43.85
N ILE A 4 -30.45 62.70 43.25
CA ILE A 4 -30.13 61.28 43.42
C ILE A 4 -29.18 60.91 42.27
N LEU A 5 -27.91 60.61 42.62
CA LEU A 5 -26.94 60.01 41.73
C LEU A 5 -27.18 58.54 41.72
N VAL A 6 -27.58 58.00 40.57
CA VAL A 6 -27.68 56.55 40.33
C VAL A 6 -26.32 56.08 39.76
N SER A 7 -25.57 55.39 40.59
CA SER A 7 -24.34 54.67 40.15
C SER A 7 -24.69 53.40 39.46
N ILE A 8 -24.48 53.35 38.16
CA ILE A 8 -24.59 52.12 37.36
C ILE A 8 -23.27 51.35 37.48
N LEU A 9 -23.30 50.24 38.22
CA LEU A 9 -22.21 49.29 38.34
C LEU A 9 -22.25 48.37 37.13
N VAL A 10 -21.36 48.59 36.13
CA VAL A 10 -21.21 47.70 34.99
C VAL A 10 -20.31 46.53 35.41
N LEU A 11 -20.91 45.37 35.65
CA LEU A 11 -20.18 44.13 35.78
C LEU A 11 -19.70 43.67 34.37
N ALA A 12 -18.42 43.88 34.10
CA ALA A 12 -17.75 43.29 32.94
C ALA A 12 -17.45 41.82 33.26
N SER A 13 -18.31 40.93 32.83
CA SER A 13 -18.06 39.47 32.82
C SER A 13 -17.01 39.14 31.74
N MET A 14 -15.75 39.02 32.19
CA MET A 14 -14.69 38.45 31.34
C MET A 14 -15.00 36.97 31.10
N ILE A 15 -15.60 36.67 29.97
CA ILE A 15 -15.64 35.30 29.43
C ILE A 15 -14.22 34.99 28.98
N ALA A 16 -13.44 34.35 29.87
CA ALA A 16 -12.18 33.70 29.49
C ALA A 16 -12.51 32.52 28.57
N CYS A 17 -12.53 32.77 27.27
CA CYS A 17 -12.38 31.68 26.30
C CYS A 17 -11.02 31.03 26.53
N THR A 18 -11.01 29.97 27.32
CA THR A 18 -9.90 29.01 27.31
C THR A 18 -9.88 28.38 25.92
N SER A 19 -9.18 29.02 24.98
CA SER A 19 -8.77 28.35 23.78
C SER A 19 -7.97 27.14 24.23
N LYS A 20 -8.54 25.93 24.10
CA LYS A 20 -7.76 24.70 24.11
C LYS A 20 -6.66 24.91 23.10
N GLN A 21 -5.46 25.16 23.59
CA GLN A 21 -4.24 25.12 22.82
C GLN A 21 -4.21 23.68 22.29
N THR A 22 -4.66 23.49 21.05
CA THR A 22 -4.40 22.24 20.31
C THR A 22 -2.89 22.24 20.17
N THR A 23 -2.20 21.53 21.07
CA THR A 23 -0.83 21.12 20.82
C THR A 23 -0.90 20.41 19.48
N THR A 24 -0.31 21.01 18.48
CA THR A 24 0.00 20.33 17.23
C THR A 24 0.99 19.25 17.65
N GLU A 25 0.46 18.07 18.03
CA GLU A 25 1.26 16.87 18.14
C GLU A 25 1.91 16.73 16.78
N GLY A 26 3.23 16.72 16.75
CA GLY A 26 3.97 16.49 15.52
C GLY A 26 3.42 15.23 14.86
N GLU A 27 3.33 15.25 13.55
CA GLU A 27 2.82 14.10 12.80
C GLU A 27 3.56 12.83 13.22
N ASP A 28 2.83 11.70 13.37
CA ASP A 28 3.40 10.40 13.72
C ASP A 28 4.53 10.05 12.74
N PRO A 29 5.77 9.84 13.22
CA PRO A 29 6.92 9.52 12.36
C PRO A 29 6.67 8.31 11.46
N ASN A 30 5.90 7.33 11.91
CA ASN A 30 5.55 6.15 11.13
C ASN A 30 4.56 6.47 10.00
N MET A 31 3.72 7.50 10.16
CA MET A 31 2.89 8.00 9.06
C MET A 31 3.72 8.73 8.01
N VAL A 32 4.77 9.45 8.41
CA VAL A 32 5.73 10.04 7.48
C VAL A 32 6.44 8.94 6.70
N LEU A 33 6.97 7.94 7.40
CA LEU A 33 7.64 6.77 6.82
C LEU A 33 6.73 6.01 5.86
N PHE A 34 5.47 5.77 6.25
CA PHE A 34 4.47 5.15 5.38
C PHE A 34 4.32 5.91 4.04
N ARG A 35 4.25 7.25 4.07
CA ARG A 35 4.11 8.03 2.82
C ARG A 35 5.33 7.93 1.92
N GLU A 36 6.53 7.88 2.49
CA GLU A 36 7.76 7.69 1.72
C GLU A 36 7.80 6.28 1.11
N ASN A 37 7.54 5.26 1.92
CA ASN A 37 7.48 3.87 1.50
C ASN A 37 6.37 3.62 0.45
N SER A 38 5.23 4.29 0.57
CA SER A 38 4.13 4.21 -0.41
C SER A 38 4.55 4.65 -1.80
N LYS A 39 5.37 5.70 -1.92
CA LYS A 39 5.90 6.15 -3.23
C LYS A 39 6.75 5.07 -3.88
N VAL A 40 7.55 4.36 -3.09
CA VAL A 40 8.40 3.26 -3.57
C VAL A 40 7.55 2.08 -4.03
N VAL A 41 6.55 1.69 -3.24
CA VAL A 41 5.63 0.60 -3.59
C VAL A 41 4.83 0.94 -4.85
N GLU A 42 4.34 2.17 -4.98
CA GLU A 42 3.64 2.63 -6.17
C GLU A 42 4.54 2.58 -7.42
N ALA A 43 5.80 3.03 -7.31
CA ALA A 43 6.77 2.96 -8.37
C ALA A 43 7.09 1.50 -8.77
N ALA A 44 7.19 0.59 -7.81
CA ALA A 44 7.37 -0.84 -8.05
C ALA A 44 6.19 -1.44 -8.83
N PHE A 45 4.94 -1.15 -8.46
CA PHE A 45 3.76 -1.58 -9.21
C PHE A 45 3.73 -1.01 -10.63
N LYS A 46 4.14 0.25 -10.79
CA LYS A 46 4.24 0.88 -12.11
C LYS A 46 5.30 0.21 -13.00
N ALA A 47 6.48 -0.10 -12.46
CA ALA A 47 7.51 -0.84 -13.18
C ALA A 47 7.02 -2.25 -13.58
N PHE A 48 6.36 -2.96 -12.63
CA PHE A 48 5.78 -4.27 -12.89
C PHE A 48 4.71 -4.21 -14.00
N SER A 49 3.82 -3.24 -13.99
CA SER A 49 2.78 -3.11 -15.03
C SER A 49 3.36 -2.85 -16.42
N LYS A 50 4.52 -2.21 -16.51
CA LYS A 50 5.27 -2.03 -17.75
C LYS A 50 6.09 -3.25 -18.16
N LYS A 51 6.08 -4.31 -17.37
CA LYS A 51 6.94 -5.50 -17.49
C LYS A 51 8.44 -5.18 -17.42
N ASP A 52 8.82 -4.06 -16.80
CA ASP A 52 10.21 -3.67 -16.60
C ASP A 52 10.75 -4.32 -15.31
N LEU A 53 11.21 -5.58 -15.44
CA LEU A 53 11.80 -6.32 -14.32
C LEU A 53 13.10 -5.70 -13.84
N LYS A 54 13.83 -4.99 -14.68
CA LYS A 54 15.07 -4.33 -14.29
C LYS A 54 14.77 -3.16 -13.35
N GLU A 55 13.83 -2.30 -13.72
CA GLU A 55 13.36 -1.22 -12.85
C GLU A 55 12.71 -1.80 -11.59
N PHE A 56 11.81 -2.78 -11.72
CA PHE A 56 11.14 -3.42 -10.59
C PHE A 56 12.12 -3.98 -9.56
N ALA A 57 13.21 -4.64 -10.01
CA ALA A 57 14.24 -5.21 -9.13
C ALA A 57 14.98 -4.15 -8.30
N THR A 58 15.01 -2.89 -8.74
CA THR A 58 15.68 -1.81 -8.00
C THR A 58 14.95 -1.42 -6.72
N TYR A 59 13.67 -1.69 -6.60
CA TYR A 59 12.86 -1.43 -5.43
C TYR A 59 12.90 -2.55 -4.38
N GLN A 60 13.51 -3.68 -4.72
CA GLN A 60 13.58 -4.87 -3.88
C GLN A 60 14.96 -5.00 -3.22
N ALA A 61 15.00 -5.26 -1.92
CA ALA A 61 16.23 -5.60 -1.23
C ALA A 61 16.79 -6.92 -1.76
N ASP A 62 18.11 -7.12 -1.69
CA ASP A 62 18.71 -8.40 -2.09
C ASP A 62 18.34 -9.53 -1.15
N SER A 63 18.03 -9.20 0.11
CA SER A 63 17.59 -10.12 1.16
C SER A 63 16.08 -10.35 1.20
N ILE A 64 15.31 -9.87 0.21
CA ILE A 64 13.85 -9.97 0.23
C ILE A 64 13.37 -11.41 0.42
N LYS A 65 12.32 -11.55 1.23
CA LYS A 65 11.50 -12.75 1.33
C LYS A 65 10.10 -12.45 0.81
N VAL A 66 9.61 -13.29 -0.07
CA VAL A 66 8.26 -13.19 -0.61
C VAL A 66 7.46 -14.40 -0.17
N HIS A 67 6.40 -14.14 0.56
CA HIS A 67 5.46 -15.14 1.07
C HIS A 67 4.28 -15.24 0.08
N GLY A 68 4.35 -16.23 -0.80
CA GLY A 68 3.38 -16.37 -1.89
C GLY A 68 2.01 -16.87 -1.41
N ALA A 69 0.97 -16.53 -2.19
CA ALA A 69 -0.41 -16.92 -1.90
C ALA A 69 -0.71 -18.42 -2.06
N GLN A 70 0.20 -19.18 -2.63
CA GLN A 70 -0.03 -20.62 -2.92
C GLN A 70 -0.01 -21.45 -1.64
N PHE A 71 -1.05 -22.23 -1.39
CA PHE A 71 -1.10 -23.16 -0.25
C PHE A 71 0.07 -24.15 -0.28
N GLY A 72 0.81 -24.23 0.82
CA GLY A 72 2.01 -25.07 0.93
C GLY A 72 3.22 -24.58 0.12
N GLY A 73 3.14 -23.39 -0.47
CA GLY A 73 4.26 -22.75 -1.15
C GLY A 73 5.39 -22.42 -0.17
N LYS A 74 6.62 -22.37 -0.71
CA LYS A 74 7.79 -21.91 0.04
C LYS A 74 7.98 -20.42 -0.16
N ASP A 75 8.59 -19.77 0.83
CA ASP A 75 9.14 -18.42 0.65
C ASP A 75 10.15 -18.42 -0.50
N ILE A 76 10.11 -17.39 -1.31
CA ILE A 76 11.02 -17.22 -2.43
C ILE A 76 11.88 -15.97 -2.24
N ASN A 77 13.09 -16.03 -2.79
CA ASN A 77 14.04 -14.93 -2.79
C ASN A 77 13.86 -14.00 -4.01
N LYS A 78 14.68 -12.95 -4.11
CA LYS A 78 14.64 -11.98 -5.21
C LYS A 78 14.77 -12.61 -6.60
N ALA A 79 15.72 -13.53 -6.78
CA ALA A 79 15.95 -14.17 -8.08
C ALA A 79 14.74 -15.01 -8.52
N GLU A 80 14.20 -15.83 -7.60
CA GLU A 80 13.02 -16.65 -7.83
C GLU A 80 11.77 -15.80 -8.09
N MET A 81 11.61 -14.67 -7.39
CA MET A 81 10.52 -13.71 -7.62
C MET A 81 10.59 -13.11 -9.03
N LEU A 82 11.78 -12.70 -9.48
CA LEU A 82 11.97 -12.14 -10.83
C LEU A 82 11.74 -13.19 -11.91
N GLU A 83 12.20 -14.43 -11.70
CA GLU A 83 11.95 -15.55 -12.61
C GLU A 83 10.44 -15.86 -12.72
N ARG A 84 9.74 -15.96 -11.59
CA ARG A 84 8.28 -16.13 -11.54
C ARG A 84 7.57 -15.02 -12.29
N SER A 85 7.99 -13.77 -12.09
CA SER A 85 7.43 -12.61 -12.78
C SER A 85 7.66 -12.67 -14.29
N ALA A 86 8.84 -13.10 -14.73
CA ALA A 86 9.15 -13.28 -16.15
C ALA A 86 8.26 -14.37 -16.81
N ILE A 87 7.96 -15.46 -16.09
CA ILE A 87 7.02 -16.49 -16.53
C ILE A 87 5.61 -15.89 -16.65
N PHE A 88 5.17 -15.14 -15.66
CA PHE A 88 3.88 -14.46 -15.66
C PHE A 88 3.72 -13.56 -16.89
N PHE A 89 4.74 -12.77 -17.21
CA PHE A 89 4.71 -11.84 -18.35
C PHE A 89 4.62 -12.51 -19.72
N LYS A 90 4.95 -13.80 -19.82
CA LYS A 90 4.74 -14.59 -21.05
C LYS A 90 3.27 -14.95 -21.29
N LEU A 91 2.46 -14.90 -20.25
CA LEU A 91 1.05 -15.31 -20.28
C LEU A 91 0.08 -14.16 -20.48
N ILE A 92 0.55 -12.92 -20.32
CA ILE A 92 -0.31 -11.72 -20.34
C ILE A 92 0.31 -10.58 -21.14
N ASN A 93 -0.57 -9.72 -21.66
CA ASN A 93 -0.23 -8.44 -22.31
C ASN A 93 -1.06 -7.31 -21.70
N ASN A 94 -0.74 -6.07 -22.04
CA ASN A 94 -1.53 -4.87 -21.68
C ASN A 94 -1.92 -4.82 -20.19
N VAL A 95 -0.91 -4.98 -19.32
CA VAL A 95 -1.12 -5.01 -17.87
C VAL A 95 -1.53 -3.62 -17.38
N ASN A 96 -2.68 -3.53 -16.74
CA ASN A 96 -3.12 -2.34 -16.02
C ASN A 96 -3.22 -2.66 -14.53
N VAL A 97 -2.90 -1.68 -13.71
CA VAL A 97 -2.94 -1.80 -12.25
C VAL A 97 -3.65 -0.61 -11.64
N LYS A 98 -4.61 -0.88 -10.75
CA LYS A 98 -5.21 0.11 -9.87
C LYS A 98 -4.83 -0.24 -8.44
N VAL A 99 -4.17 0.69 -7.76
CA VAL A 99 -3.63 0.47 -6.41
C VAL A 99 -4.27 1.42 -5.43
N THR A 100 -4.63 0.91 -4.24
CA THR A 100 -4.98 1.70 -3.07
C THR A 100 -4.01 1.33 -1.96
N LEU A 101 -3.23 2.30 -1.48
CA LEU A 101 -2.23 2.10 -0.44
C LEU A 101 -2.76 2.59 0.90
N LEU A 102 -2.55 1.78 1.95
CA LEU A 102 -2.93 2.06 3.33
C LEU A 102 -1.73 1.81 4.26
N PRO A 103 -1.65 2.51 5.39
CA PRO A 103 -0.61 2.24 6.37
C PRO A 103 -0.79 0.86 6.98
N GLY A 104 0.31 0.14 7.14
CA GLY A 104 0.37 -1.00 8.03
C GLY A 104 0.34 -0.57 9.48
N VAL A 105 0.06 -1.52 10.36
CA VAL A 105 0.01 -1.30 11.80
C VAL A 105 0.77 -2.39 12.53
N ASP A 106 1.41 -2.02 13.61
CA ASP A 106 1.97 -2.96 14.59
C ASP A 106 0.84 -3.77 15.23
N GLU A 107 1.00 -5.07 15.29
CA GLU A 107 -0.07 -6.01 15.72
C GLU A 107 -0.47 -5.88 17.19
N VAL A 108 0.42 -5.33 18.03
CA VAL A 108 0.19 -5.19 19.46
C VAL A 108 -0.40 -3.82 19.78
N THR A 109 0.19 -2.77 19.23
CA THR A 109 -0.19 -1.38 19.56
C THR A 109 -1.28 -0.84 18.65
N LEU A 110 -1.53 -1.48 17.51
CA LEU A 110 -2.44 -1.05 16.44
C LEU A 110 -2.13 0.35 15.88
N LYS A 111 -0.91 0.82 16.10
CA LYS A 111 -0.43 2.10 15.57
C LYS A 111 0.30 1.89 14.24
N PRO A 112 0.34 2.90 13.36
CA PRO A 112 1.14 2.83 12.14
C PRO A 112 2.58 2.41 12.43
N ASP A 113 3.15 1.54 11.60
CA ASP A 113 4.50 0.99 11.74
C ASP A 113 5.42 1.33 10.56
N GLY A 114 4.95 2.15 9.62
CA GLY A 114 5.67 2.54 8.42
C GLY A 114 5.58 1.53 7.28
N SER A 115 5.04 0.33 7.51
CA SER A 115 4.79 -0.65 6.45
C SER A 115 3.63 -0.23 5.53
N VAL A 116 3.52 -0.85 4.37
CA VAL A 116 2.53 -0.50 3.34
C VAL A 116 1.64 -1.70 3.06
N ARG A 117 0.34 -1.49 3.12
CA ARG A 117 -0.68 -2.45 2.67
C ARG A 117 -1.26 -1.97 1.35
N ALA A 118 -1.41 -2.86 0.38
CA ALA A 118 -1.91 -2.53 -0.94
C ALA A 118 -3.10 -3.40 -1.32
N TYR A 119 -4.22 -2.74 -1.62
CA TYR A 119 -5.34 -3.37 -2.32
C TYR A 119 -5.17 -3.09 -3.80
N VAL A 120 -5.08 -4.13 -4.59
CA VAL A 120 -4.71 -4.03 -6.00
C VAL A 120 -5.75 -4.72 -6.87
N ILE A 121 -6.13 -4.05 -7.95
CA ILE A 121 -6.93 -4.64 -9.02
C ILE A 121 -6.04 -4.67 -10.27
N TRP A 122 -5.74 -5.87 -10.72
CA TRP A 122 -5.02 -6.11 -11.95
C TRP A 122 -5.99 -6.41 -13.07
N SER A 123 -5.75 -5.87 -14.24
CA SER A 123 -6.38 -6.35 -15.47
C SER A 123 -5.33 -6.49 -16.56
N ALA A 124 -5.42 -7.56 -17.34
CA ALA A 124 -4.51 -7.84 -18.43
C ALA A 124 -5.22 -8.62 -19.54
N ASP A 125 -4.66 -8.63 -20.73
CA ASP A 125 -5.10 -9.49 -21.80
C ASP A 125 -4.31 -10.79 -21.74
N PHE A 126 -4.99 -11.93 -21.72
CA PHE A 126 -4.33 -13.25 -21.79
C PHE A 126 -3.84 -13.56 -23.19
N VAL A 127 -2.65 -14.14 -23.31
CA VAL A 127 -2.06 -14.54 -24.61
C VAL A 127 -2.90 -15.61 -25.31
N ASN A 128 -3.62 -16.44 -24.55
CA ASN A 128 -4.53 -17.47 -25.07
C ASN A 128 -5.92 -16.94 -25.46
N ASN A 129 -6.12 -15.60 -25.49
CA ASN A 129 -7.41 -14.95 -25.76
C ASN A 129 -8.55 -15.34 -24.78
N ALA A 130 -8.22 -15.82 -23.58
CA ALA A 130 -9.21 -16.03 -22.54
C ALA A 130 -9.91 -14.69 -22.18
N PRO A 131 -11.17 -14.72 -21.71
CA PRO A 131 -11.87 -13.51 -21.31
C PRO A 131 -11.09 -12.71 -20.28
N LYS A 132 -11.01 -11.40 -20.49
CA LYS A 132 -10.38 -10.47 -19.55
C LYS A 132 -11.14 -10.45 -18.26
N THR A 133 -10.45 -10.69 -17.15
CA THR A 133 -11.01 -10.61 -15.80
C THR A 133 -10.10 -9.83 -14.89
N ASP A 134 -10.70 -9.16 -13.90
CA ASP A 134 -9.93 -8.48 -12.87
C ASP A 134 -9.44 -9.48 -11.81
N LEU A 135 -8.14 -9.46 -11.52
CA LEU A 135 -7.58 -10.15 -10.37
C LEU A 135 -7.51 -9.17 -9.19
N LYS A 136 -8.27 -9.43 -8.14
CA LYS A 136 -8.19 -8.70 -6.88
C LYS A 136 -7.12 -9.33 -6.00
N SER A 137 -6.23 -8.50 -5.51
CA SER A 137 -5.10 -8.93 -4.70
C SER A 137 -4.93 -8.00 -3.50
N TYR A 138 -4.40 -8.56 -2.43
CA TYR A 138 -3.92 -7.81 -1.28
C TYR A 138 -2.44 -8.14 -1.07
N PHE A 139 -1.66 -7.13 -0.73
CA PHE A 139 -0.24 -7.27 -0.44
C PHE A 139 0.12 -6.53 0.85
N SER A 140 1.15 -7.04 1.54
CA SER A 140 1.80 -6.36 2.65
C SER A 140 3.28 -6.21 2.33
N PHE A 141 3.84 -5.03 2.58
CA PHE A 141 5.23 -4.70 2.29
C PHE A 141 5.90 -4.10 3.51
N LYS A 142 7.04 -4.65 3.91
CA LYS A 142 7.95 -4.02 4.84
C LYS A 142 9.19 -3.54 4.09
N LEU A 143 9.61 -2.31 4.36
CA LEU A 143 10.75 -1.69 3.72
C LEU A 143 11.85 -1.43 4.74
N ASP A 144 13.10 -1.51 4.28
CA ASP A 144 14.27 -1.23 5.09
C ASP A 144 14.58 0.28 5.15
N LYS A 145 15.67 0.65 5.84
CA LYS A 145 16.13 2.04 5.98
C LYS A 145 16.53 2.70 4.65
N ASP A 146 16.78 1.92 3.61
CA ASP A 146 17.10 2.39 2.26
C ASP A 146 15.88 2.35 1.35
N HIS A 147 14.68 2.25 1.95
CA HIS A 147 13.38 2.15 1.29
C HIS A 147 13.30 1.02 0.26
N LYS A 148 13.96 -0.14 0.54
CA LYS A 148 13.84 -1.35 -0.27
C LYS A 148 12.87 -2.32 0.39
N VAL A 149 12.01 -2.95 -0.40
CA VAL A 149 11.13 -4.01 0.09
C VAL A 149 11.97 -5.22 0.48
N TYR A 150 11.93 -5.62 1.75
CA TYR A 150 12.65 -6.78 2.25
C TYR A 150 11.76 -7.93 2.69
N ASP A 151 10.46 -7.66 2.87
CA ASP A 151 9.45 -8.64 3.29
C ASP A 151 8.14 -8.32 2.57
N HIS A 152 7.52 -9.33 1.94
CA HIS A 152 6.40 -9.14 1.05
C HIS A 152 5.44 -10.33 1.14
N ASP A 153 4.23 -10.10 1.61
CA ASP A 153 3.14 -11.08 1.60
C ASP A 153 2.22 -10.86 0.42
N GLU A 154 1.75 -11.95 -0.18
CA GLU A 154 0.84 -11.97 -1.32
C GLU A 154 -0.45 -12.72 -0.97
N TYR A 155 -1.60 -12.14 -1.27
CA TYR A 155 -2.92 -12.75 -1.07
C TYR A 155 -3.78 -12.53 -2.31
N TYR A 156 -3.93 -13.55 -3.16
CA TYR A 156 -4.79 -13.55 -4.35
C TYR A 156 -5.08 -14.97 -4.82
N ASP A 157 -6.08 -15.13 -5.68
CA ASP A 157 -6.40 -16.44 -6.27
C ASP A 157 -5.41 -16.79 -7.38
N VAL A 158 -4.24 -17.28 -6.98
CA VAL A 158 -3.19 -17.72 -7.90
C VAL A 158 -3.62 -18.94 -8.73
N SER A 159 -4.39 -19.85 -8.14
CA SER A 159 -4.81 -21.09 -8.78
C SER A 159 -5.81 -20.83 -9.91
N GLY A 160 -6.86 -20.05 -9.65
CA GLY A 160 -7.85 -19.68 -10.65
C GLY A 160 -7.23 -18.88 -11.79
N TRP A 161 -6.31 -17.95 -11.46
CA TRP A 161 -5.59 -17.19 -12.47
C TRP A 161 -4.76 -18.09 -13.41
N PHE A 162 -3.96 -19.02 -12.86
CA PHE A 162 -3.16 -19.94 -13.65
C PHE A 162 -4.02 -20.89 -14.48
N GLN A 163 -5.16 -21.34 -13.97
CA GLN A 163 -6.09 -22.18 -14.71
C GLN A 163 -6.58 -21.47 -15.97
N VAL A 164 -6.98 -20.21 -15.86
CA VAL A 164 -7.41 -19.40 -17.00
C VAL A 164 -6.26 -19.12 -17.97
N ALA A 165 -5.09 -18.71 -17.44
CA ALA A 165 -3.93 -18.38 -18.25
C ALA A 165 -3.36 -19.55 -19.04
N SER A 166 -3.51 -20.80 -18.53
CA SER A 166 -2.99 -22.03 -19.13
C SER A 166 -4.03 -22.79 -19.96
N ALA A 167 -5.28 -22.37 -19.96
CA ALA A 167 -6.33 -23.01 -20.74
C ALA A 167 -6.01 -22.94 -22.24
N ALA A 168 -6.42 -23.98 -23.00
CA ALA A 168 -6.31 -23.92 -24.45
C ALA A 168 -7.11 -22.72 -25.00
N PRO A 169 -6.65 -22.08 -26.09
CA PRO A 169 -7.38 -20.98 -26.70
C PRO A 169 -8.84 -21.38 -26.98
N ALA A 170 -9.78 -20.49 -26.64
CA ALA A 170 -11.18 -20.69 -27.04
C ALA A 170 -11.25 -20.78 -28.55
N LYS A 171 -11.86 -21.84 -29.07
CA LYS A 171 -12.03 -22.06 -30.53
C LYS A 171 -13.03 -21.07 -31.10
#